data_9822b6762f57eb2695271a63e3af3c8d
#
_entry.id   9822b6762f57eb2695271a63e3af3c8d
#
_cell.length_a   1.000
_cell.length_b   1.000
_cell.length_c   1.000
_cell.angle_alpha   90.00
_cell.angle_beta   90.00
_cell.angle_gamma   90.00
#
_symmetry.space_group_name_H-M   'P 1'
#
loop_
_entity.id
_entity.type
_entity.pdbx_description
1 polymer ?
#
loop_
_entity_poly.entity_id
_entity_poly.type
_entity_poly.pdbx_seq_one_letter_code
_entity_poly.pdbx_strand_id
1 'polypeptide(L)'
;LHTVVGAGSTGDGGMDAGNMLKPMLARGELRMIGATTLDEYRERIEKDPALERRFQQVYVGEPSVEDAIAILRGLRERYEAHHKVRITDSALVAAAALSDRYITSRKLPDKAIDLVDEAASRLRMEIDSSPEEIDMLRRDVDRMLMQELHLKNEEDAASRERLAALRSELADAQEKLRGLEARWEQEKSGLNRVGDLKEKIDALRVEADKAQRAGDLGRASQLLYGEIPVIEQQLIDAEKTDADASRMVSDEVSETDIAEVVAAWTGIPVGRMLQGESEKLLHMEERLGERLIGQREAVKAVSDAVRRSRAGISDPNRPTGSFLFLGPTGVGKTELAKSLADFLFDDETAMVRIDMSEYSEKHSVARLVGAPPGYVGYEEGGQLTEAVRRRPYSVILLDEVEKAHPDLFNILLQVLDNGRLTDGQGRTVDFRNTILILTSNLGSQYLADPLLSDGEKKEQVMGVVRSAFRPEFLNRLDDIVMFEPLTREDLRRIVAIQLERLGRRLASRRITVEVTDAAADWLGEAGFDPVYGARPL
;
A
#
# COMPACT_ATOMS: atom_id res chain seq x y z
N LEU A 1 -27.64 -2.46 19.47
CA LEU A 1 -29.10 -2.25 19.48
C LEU A 1 -29.78 -3.19 18.49
N HIS A 2 -29.28 -3.33 17.25
CA HIS A 2 -29.83 -4.19 16.20
C HIS A 2 -29.87 -5.67 16.59
N THR A 3 -28.94 -6.16 17.40
CA THR A 3 -28.93 -7.55 17.92
C THR A 3 -30.05 -7.83 18.92
N VAL A 4 -30.48 -6.82 19.67
CA VAL A 4 -31.56 -6.94 20.63
C VAL A 4 -32.94 -6.84 19.96
N VAL A 5 -33.05 -5.96 18.94
CA VAL A 5 -34.29 -5.70 18.19
C VAL A 5 -34.65 -6.82 17.20
N GLY A 6 -33.78 -7.76 16.95
CA GLY A 6 -34.05 -8.91 16.07
C GLY A 6 -33.91 -10.26 16.76
N ALA A 7 -33.63 -10.27 18.06
CA ALA A 7 -33.40 -11.51 18.80
C ALA A 7 -34.75 -12.19 19.12
N GLY A 8 -35.01 -13.31 18.47
CA GLY A 8 -36.20 -14.12 18.69
C GLY A 8 -37.13 -14.28 17.49
N SER A 9 -36.83 -13.73 16.33
CA SER A 9 -37.67 -13.78 15.13
C SER A 9 -37.47 -15.03 14.25
N THR A 10 -36.94 -16.12 14.77
CA THR A 10 -36.88 -17.39 14.04
C THR A 10 -38.14 -18.22 14.26
N GLY A 11 -39.13 -18.03 13.38
CA GLY A 11 -40.31 -18.92 13.23
C GLY A 11 -41.39 -18.75 14.29
N ASP A 12 -42.59 -18.48 13.81
CA ASP A 12 -43.93 -18.63 14.43
C ASP A 12 -43.98 -18.53 15.96
N GLY A 13 -44.13 -17.29 16.49
CA GLY A 13 -44.51 -17.07 17.90
C GLY A 13 -43.38 -16.70 18.88
N GLY A 14 -42.13 -16.48 18.44
CA GLY A 14 -41.06 -16.04 19.33
C GLY A 14 -41.27 -14.60 19.83
N MET A 15 -41.21 -14.38 21.15
CA MET A 15 -41.23 -13.04 21.74
C MET A 15 -39.97 -12.28 21.36
N ASP A 16 -40.08 -11.31 20.45
CA ASP A 16 -38.99 -10.39 20.10
C ASP A 16 -38.62 -9.53 21.33
N ALA A 17 -37.37 -9.56 21.76
CA ALA A 17 -36.84 -8.76 22.86
C ALA A 17 -37.14 -7.26 22.65
N GLY A 18 -37.17 -6.79 21.42
CA GLY A 18 -37.58 -5.42 21.05
C GLY A 18 -38.98 -5.09 21.51
N ASN A 19 -39.94 -6.03 21.38
CA ASN A 19 -41.30 -5.83 21.79
C ASN A 19 -41.48 -5.78 23.33
N MET A 20 -40.61 -6.44 24.09
CA MET A 20 -40.60 -6.33 25.56
C MET A 20 -40.03 -4.98 26.03
N LEU A 21 -39.06 -4.40 25.31
CA LEU A 21 -38.42 -3.14 25.67
C LEU A 21 -39.29 -1.91 25.33
N LYS A 22 -40.10 -1.98 24.25
CA LYS A 22 -40.94 -0.86 23.79
C LYS A 22 -41.85 -0.28 24.88
N PRO A 23 -42.59 -1.05 25.69
CA PRO A 23 -43.43 -0.51 26.76
C PRO A 23 -42.63 0.17 27.89
N MET A 24 -41.46 -0.41 28.25
CA MET A 24 -40.62 0.11 29.34
C MET A 24 -39.96 1.42 28.93
N LEU A 25 -39.49 1.51 27.68
CA LEU A 25 -38.97 2.75 27.07
C LEU A 25 -40.06 3.82 26.97
N ALA A 26 -41.31 3.41 26.63
CA ALA A 26 -42.43 4.33 26.51
C ALA A 26 -42.81 4.99 27.82
N ARG A 27 -42.72 4.24 28.94
CA ARG A 27 -43.07 4.70 30.28
C ARG A 27 -41.90 5.40 31.00
N GLY A 28 -40.71 5.46 30.34
CA GLY A 28 -39.52 6.03 30.97
C GLY A 28 -38.92 5.19 32.10
N GLU A 29 -39.37 3.94 32.24
CA GLU A 29 -38.85 2.98 33.23
C GLU A 29 -37.45 2.49 32.89
N LEU A 30 -37.10 2.53 31.61
CA LEU A 30 -35.79 2.12 31.10
C LEU A 30 -35.12 3.29 30.38
N ARG A 31 -33.88 3.59 30.77
CA ARG A 31 -32.98 4.47 30.04
C ARG A 31 -31.92 3.63 29.35
N MET A 32 -31.81 3.78 28.04
CA MET A 32 -30.92 2.95 27.23
C MET A 32 -30.09 3.83 26.29
N ILE A 33 -28.79 3.54 26.19
CA ILE A 33 -27.89 4.02 25.15
C ILE A 33 -27.55 2.82 24.28
N GLY A 34 -27.87 2.89 22.99
CA GLY A 34 -27.59 1.84 22.03
C GLY A 34 -26.69 2.31 20.92
N ALA A 35 -25.72 1.48 20.52
CA ALA A 35 -24.91 1.69 19.35
C ALA A 35 -25.36 0.77 18.22
N THR A 36 -25.29 1.27 16.98
CA THR A 36 -25.61 0.53 15.76
C THR A 36 -24.93 1.20 14.57
N THR A 37 -24.82 0.53 13.43
CA THR A 37 -24.38 1.14 12.17
C THR A 37 -25.54 1.87 11.47
N LEU A 38 -25.22 2.76 10.52
CA LEU A 38 -26.25 3.47 9.75
C LEU A 38 -27.14 2.51 8.95
N ASP A 39 -26.56 1.46 8.37
CA ASP A 39 -27.29 0.50 7.55
C ASP A 39 -28.22 -0.37 8.41
N GLU A 40 -27.74 -0.86 9.55
CA GLU A 40 -28.55 -1.61 10.51
C GLU A 40 -29.65 -0.75 11.15
N TYR A 41 -29.35 0.55 11.38
CA TYR A 41 -30.35 1.50 11.84
C TYR A 41 -31.49 1.64 10.82
N ARG A 42 -31.15 1.89 9.54
CA ARG A 42 -32.14 1.98 8.45
C ARG A 42 -32.92 0.70 8.26
N GLU A 43 -32.25 -0.46 8.35
CA GLU A 43 -32.87 -1.74 8.13
C GLU A 43 -33.86 -2.15 9.25
N ARG A 44 -33.52 -1.87 10.52
CA ARG A 44 -34.18 -2.43 11.68
C ARG A 44 -34.85 -1.43 12.60
N ILE A 45 -34.32 -0.21 12.74
CA ILE A 45 -34.86 0.77 13.68
C ILE A 45 -35.78 1.75 12.97
N GLU A 46 -35.39 2.30 11.85
CA GLU A 46 -36.16 3.27 11.06
C GLU A 46 -37.45 2.66 10.51
N LYS A 47 -37.47 1.36 10.23
CA LYS A 47 -38.66 0.64 9.81
C LYS A 47 -39.67 0.37 10.95
N ASP A 48 -39.29 0.61 12.19
CA ASP A 48 -40.15 0.47 13.37
C ASP A 48 -40.45 1.85 14.02
N PRO A 49 -41.57 2.51 13.64
CA PRO A 49 -41.91 3.85 14.13
C PRO A 49 -42.02 3.93 15.66
N ALA A 50 -42.25 2.78 16.34
CA ALA A 50 -42.35 2.73 17.78
C ALA A 50 -40.96 2.81 18.46
N LEU A 51 -39.90 2.30 17.85
CA LEU A 51 -38.53 2.42 18.33
C LEU A 51 -37.92 3.74 17.92
N GLU A 52 -38.09 4.14 16.66
CA GLU A 52 -37.53 5.39 16.12
C GLU A 52 -37.88 6.61 16.98
N ARG A 53 -39.13 6.74 17.42
CA ARG A 53 -39.59 7.88 18.25
C ARG A 53 -39.07 7.85 19.68
N ARG A 54 -38.41 6.79 20.12
CA ARG A 54 -37.93 6.63 21.50
C ARG A 54 -36.45 6.76 21.67
N PHE A 55 -35.71 6.83 20.56
CA PHE A 55 -34.29 7.05 20.57
C PHE A 55 -33.93 8.38 19.90
N GLN A 56 -33.19 9.21 20.62
CA GLN A 56 -32.54 10.38 20.01
C GLN A 56 -31.30 9.89 19.26
N GLN A 57 -31.24 10.14 17.97
CA GLN A 57 -30.08 9.83 17.15
C GLN A 57 -28.91 10.76 17.50
N VAL A 58 -27.74 10.18 17.69
CA VAL A 58 -26.47 10.88 17.84
C VAL A 58 -25.52 10.30 16.79
N TYR A 59 -25.24 11.08 15.76
CA TYR A 59 -24.31 10.67 14.71
C TYR A 59 -22.87 10.81 15.20
N VAL A 60 -22.11 9.69 15.16
CA VAL A 60 -20.69 9.65 15.45
C VAL A 60 -19.95 9.48 14.13
N GLY A 61 -19.36 10.57 13.63
CA GLY A 61 -18.59 10.57 12.40
C GLY A 61 -17.19 10.00 12.58
N GLU A 62 -16.52 9.73 11.48
CA GLU A 62 -15.10 9.37 11.46
C GLU A 62 -14.27 10.56 11.96
N PRO A 63 -13.33 10.37 12.92
CA PRO A 63 -12.48 11.44 13.40
C PRO A 63 -11.49 11.90 12.31
N SER A 64 -11.01 13.14 12.44
CA SER A 64 -9.92 13.65 11.62
C SER A 64 -8.60 12.92 11.92
N VAL A 65 -7.61 13.06 11.04
CA VAL A 65 -6.26 12.50 11.29
C VAL A 65 -5.67 13.08 12.58
N GLU A 66 -5.88 14.37 12.84
CA GLU A 66 -5.39 15.05 14.06
C GLU A 66 -6.06 14.48 15.32
N ASP A 67 -7.37 14.27 15.28
CA ASP A 67 -8.11 13.64 16.39
C ASP A 67 -7.66 12.18 16.60
N ALA A 68 -7.42 11.45 15.52
CA ALA A 68 -6.92 10.07 15.60
C ALA A 68 -5.53 10.00 16.26
N ILE A 69 -4.63 10.95 15.94
CA ILE A 69 -3.31 11.06 16.60
C ILE A 69 -3.49 11.30 18.11
N ALA A 70 -4.42 12.20 18.50
CA ALA A 70 -4.69 12.45 19.90
C ALA A 70 -5.22 11.21 20.64
N ILE A 71 -6.10 10.44 19.99
CA ILE A 71 -6.60 9.15 20.50
C ILE A 71 -5.46 8.14 20.67
N LEU A 72 -4.60 7.99 19.65
CA LEU A 72 -3.45 7.07 19.71
C LEU A 72 -2.47 7.44 20.84
N ARG A 73 -2.19 8.74 21.03
CA ARG A 73 -1.38 9.22 22.16
C ARG A 73 -1.97 8.83 23.50
N GLY A 74 -3.29 8.89 23.64
CA GLY A 74 -4.00 8.45 24.84
C GLY A 74 -3.96 6.95 25.08
N LEU A 75 -3.79 6.14 24.03
CA LEU A 75 -3.71 4.68 24.10
C LEU A 75 -2.28 4.16 24.22
N ARG A 76 -1.26 4.96 23.89
CA ARG A 76 0.15 4.56 23.78
C ARG A 76 0.64 3.76 24.98
N GLU A 77 0.49 4.29 26.18
CA GLU A 77 1.01 3.64 27.41
C GLU A 77 0.45 2.24 27.61
N ARG A 78 -0.82 2.00 27.22
CA ARG A 78 -1.45 0.68 27.34
C ARG A 78 -0.90 -0.31 26.34
N TYR A 79 -0.66 0.11 25.10
CA TYR A 79 -0.06 -0.73 24.07
C TYR A 79 1.42 -1.02 24.36
N GLU A 80 2.18 -0.02 24.86
CA GLU A 80 3.56 -0.19 25.32
C GLU A 80 3.64 -1.21 26.48
N ALA A 81 2.71 -1.15 27.43
CA ALA A 81 2.66 -2.09 28.55
C ALA A 81 2.27 -3.51 28.07
N HIS A 82 1.31 -3.62 27.15
CA HIS A 82 0.83 -4.91 26.66
C HIS A 82 1.87 -5.65 25.83
N HIS A 83 2.49 -4.97 24.86
CA HIS A 83 3.49 -5.56 23.98
C HIS A 83 4.92 -5.51 24.54
N LYS A 84 5.14 -4.78 25.64
CA LYS A 84 6.47 -4.60 26.28
C LYS A 84 7.51 -3.99 25.32
N VAL A 85 7.06 -3.04 24.48
CA VAL A 85 7.87 -2.28 23.53
C VAL A 85 7.61 -0.79 23.72
N ARG A 86 8.48 0.07 23.19
CA ARG A 86 8.26 1.52 23.13
C ARG A 86 7.62 1.89 21.81
N ILE A 87 6.77 2.93 21.80
CA ILE A 87 6.13 3.44 20.60
C ILE A 87 6.49 4.91 20.48
N THR A 88 7.17 5.29 19.39
CA THR A 88 7.57 6.67 19.16
C THR A 88 6.35 7.53 18.75
N ASP A 89 6.41 8.82 19.03
CA ASP A 89 5.34 9.76 18.59
C ASP A 89 5.26 9.81 17.05
N SER A 90 6.39 9.73 16.37
CA SER A 90 6.45 9.64 14.91
C SER A 90 5.71 8.42 14.35
N ALA A 91 5.79 7.26 15.04
CA ALA A 91 5.03 6.07 14.67
C ALA A 91 3.51 6.30 14.79
N LEU A 92 3.05 6.98 15.84
CA LEU A 92 1.62 7.30 16.00
C LEU A 92 1.11 8.25 14.91
N VAL A 93 1.90 9.28 14.60
CA VAL A 93 1.60 10.21 13.51
C VAL A 93 1.57 9.46 12.16
N ALA A 94 2.57 8.61 11.90
CA ALA A 94 2.62 7.79 10.71
C ALA A 94 1.43 6.84 10.62
N ALA A 95 1.05 6.16 11.72
CA ALA A 95 -0.09 5.25 11.74
C ALA A 95 -1.40 5.95 11.34
N ALA A 96 -1.67 7.13 11.87
CA ALA A 96 -2.85 7.91 11.51
C ALA A 96 -2.80 8.39 10.04
N ALA A 97 -1.69 9.00 9.62
CA ALA A 97 -1.57 9.58 8.28
C ALA A 97 -1.51 8.50 7.18
N LEU A 98 -0.72 7.44 7.38
CA LEU A 98 -0.59 6.37 6.38
C LEU A 98 -1.85 5.51 6.29
N SER A 99 -2.52 5.24 7.43
CA SER A 99 -3.77 4.50 7.39
C SER A 99 -4.87 5.29 6.68
N ASP A 100 -4.95 6.59 6.89
CA ASP A 100 -5.94 7.44 6.22
C ASP A 100 -5.72 7.46 4.72
N ARG A 101 -4.47 7.58 4.30
CA ARG A 101 -4.07 7.65 2.88
C ARG A 101 -4.16 6.30 2.18
N TYR A 102 -3.72 5.20 2.82
CA TYR A 102 -3.47 3.93 2.15
C TYR A 102 -4.49 2.84 2.46
N ILE A 103 -5.22 2.92 3.58
CA ILE A 103 -6.22 1.92 3.98
C ILE A 103 -7.61 2.53 3.84
N THR A 104 -8.25 2.27 2.69
CA THR A 104 -9.58 2.83 2.36
C THR A 104 -10.74 1.93 2.80
N SER A 105 -10.47 0.66 3.12
CA SER A 105 -11.49 -0.33 3.50
C SER A 105 -11.95 -0.24 4.95
N ARG A 106 -11.22 0.47 5.80
CA ARG A 106 -11.50 0.66 7.24
C ARG A 106 -11.50 2.15 7.58
N LYS A 107 -12.06 2.49 8.73
CA LYS A 107 -12.20 3.87 9.18
C LYS A 107 -11.25 4.19 10.34
N LEU A 108 -10.91 5.48 10.49
CA LEU A 108 -10.26 5.99 11.68
C LEU A 108 -11.23 5.96 12.88
N PRO A 109 -10.74 5.74 14.14
CA PRO A 109 -9.34 5.51 14.49
C PRO A 109 -8.90 4.05 14.37
N ASP A 110 -9.81 3.09 14.16
CA ASP A 110 -9.56 1.65 14.26
C ASP A 110 -8.40 1.21 13.36
N LYS A 111 -8.37 1.64 12.09
CA LYS A 111 -7.29 1.28 11.16
C LYS A 111 -5.90 1.73 11.62
N ALA A 112 -5.81 2.86 12.30
CA ALA A 112 -4.56 3.37 12.84
C ALA A 112 -4.15 2.64 14.13
N ILE A 113 -5.12 2.28 14.96
CA ILE A 113 -4.91 1.46 16.16
C ILE A 113 -4.40 0.08 15.76
N ASP A 114 -5.04 -0.57 14.79
CA ASP A 114 -4.64 -1.88 14.27
C ASP A 114 -3.20 -1.87 13.74
N LEU A 115 -2.77 -0.79 13.06
CA LEU A 115 -1.39 -0.66 12.58
C LEU A 115 -0.38 -0.60 13.73
N VAL A 116 -0.69 0.18 14.77
CA VAL A 116 0.18 0.28 15.95
C VAL A 116 0.26 -1.04 16.68
N ASP A 117 -0.86 -1.73 16.83
CA ASP A 117 -0.94 -3.04 17.48
C ASP A 117 -0.13 -4.10 16.72
N GLU A 118 -0.31 -4.18 15.41
CA GLU A 118 0.42 -5.12 14.55
C GLU A 118 1.92 -4.82 14.53
N ALA A 119 2.34 -3.55 14.41
CA ALA A 119 3.74 -3.17 14.43
C ALA A 119 4.40 -3.49 15.78
N ALA A 120 3.73 -3.20 16.89
CA ALA A 120 4.19 -3.53 18.22
C ALA A 120 4.29 -5.05 18.43
N SER A 121 3.33 -5.81 17.91
CA SER A 121 3.33 -7.27 17.95
C SER A 121 4.48 -7.87 17.15
N ARG A 122 4.77 -7.35 15.95
CA ARG A 122 5.90 -7.79 15.11
C ARG A 122 7.23 -7.51 15.79
N LEU A 123 7.42 -6.29 16.28
CA LEU A 123 8.64 -5.93 17.01
C LEU A 123 8.82 -6.82 18.24
N ARG A 124 7.76 -7.10 19.00
CA ARG A 124 7.81 -8.03 20.12
C ARG A 124 8.24 -9.44 19.69
N MET A 125 7.73 -9.92 18.58
CA MET A 125 8.11 -11.22 18.00
C MET A 125 9.59 -11.23 17.60
N GLU A 126 10.10 -10.12 17.05
CA GLU A 126 11.52 -9.97 16.70
C GLU A 126 12.42 -9.98 17.96
N ILE A 127 12.02 -9.31 19.03
CA ILE A 127 12.73 -9.32 20.31
C ILE A 127 12.74 -10.74 20.92
N ASP A 128 11.66 -11.50 20.75
CA ASP A 128 11.56 -12.86 21.28
C ASP A 128 12.27 -13.90 20.41
N SER A 129 12.44 -13.62 19.13
CA SER A 129 13.17 -14.46 18.18
C SER A 129 14.66 -14.15 18.19
N SER A 130 15.47 -15.14 17.86
CA SER A 130 16.93 -14.99 17.74
C SER A 130 17.25 -14.05 16.56
N PRO A 131 18.15 -13.06 16.71
CA PRO A 131 18.60 -12.21 15.62
C PRO A 131 19.15 -13.00 14.44
N GLU A 132 18.96 -12.49 13.21
CA GLU A 132 19.38 -13.17 11.98
C GLU A 132 20.88 -13.52 11.98
N GLU A 133 21.71 -12.64 12.55
CA GLU A 133 23.16 -12.87 12.69
C GLU A 133 23.48 -14.12 13.51
N ILE A 134 22.76 -14.33 14.62
CA ILE A 134 22.91 -15.51 15.47
C ILE A 134 22.43 -16.76 14.74
N ASP A 135 21.30 -16.68 14.04
CA ASP A 135 20.74 -17.81 13.28
C ASP A 135 21.63 -18.22 12.11
N MET A 136 22.21 -17.26 11.39
CA MET A 136 23.16 -17.54 10.32
C MET A 136 24.41 -18.23 10.86
N LEU A 137 24.99 -17.68 11.94
CA LEU A 137 26.19 -18.27 12.55
C LEU A 137 25.92 -19.66 13.14
N ARG A 138 24.72 -19.89 13.70
CA ARG A 138 24.30 -21.21 14.18
C ARG A 138 24.23 -22.23 13.05
N ARG A 139 23.63 -21.87 11.91
CA ARG A 139 23.59 -22.74 10.72
C ARG A 139 24.98 -23.02 10.16
N ASP A 140 25.89 -22.05 10.20
CA ASP A 140 27.27 -22.24 9.78
C ASP A 140 28.02 -23.20 10.71
N VAL A 141 27.86 -23.07 12.03
CA VAL A 141 28.41 -23.99 13.03
C VAL A 141 27.87 -25.41 12.81
N ASP A 142 26.56 -25.57 12.60
CA ASP A 142 25.93 -26.87 12.31
C ASP A 142 26.49 -27.51 11.04
N ARG A 143 26.69 -26.70 10.00
CA ARG A 143 27.30 -27.16 8.74
C ARG A 143 28.74 -27.62 8.95
N MET A 144 29.54 -26.86 9.70
CA MET A 144 30.92 -27.22 10.04
C MET A 144 30.99 -28.49 10.89
N LEU A 145 30.07 -28.68 11.84
CA LEU A 145 29.96 -29.92 12.62
C LEU A 145 29.66 -31.15 11.74
N MET A 146 28.78 -31.01 10.77
CA MET A 146 28.48 -32.07 9.79
C MET A 146 29.72 -32.41 8.93
N GLN A 147 30.47 -31.37 8.51
CA GLN A 147 31.72 -31.57 7.77
C GLN A 147 32.80 -32.22 8.64
N GLU A 148 32.91 -31.86 9.91
CA GLU A 148 33.83 -32.50 10.86
C GLU A 148 33.54 -34.00 10.99
N LEU A 149 32.27 -34.37 11.15
CA LEU A 149 31.84 -35.78 11.21
C LEU A 149 32.22 -36.57 9.96
N HIS A 150 32.10 -35.93 8.78
CA HIS A 150 32.48 -36.56 7.52
C HIS A 150 34.00 -36.77 7.43
N LEU A 151 34.79 -35.74 7.69
CA LEU A 151 36.25 -35.79 7.63
C LEU A 151 36.88 -36.70 8.71
N LYS A 152 36.22 -36.92 9.83
CA LYS A 152 36.66 -37.90 10.86
C LYS A 152 36.69 -39.34 10.35
N ASN A 153 35.85 -39.66 9.35
CA ASN A 153 35.75 -41.01 8.77
C ASN A 153 36.75 -41.22 7.65
N GLU A 154 37.53 -40.21 7.24
CA GLU A 154 38.54 -40.28 6.19
C GLU A 154 39.94 -40.42 6.81
N GLU A 155 40.75 -41.37 6.33
CA GLU A 155 42.07 -41.69 6.93
C GLU A 155 43.28 -41.08 6.18
N ASP A 156 43.05 -40.36 5.07
CA ASP A 156 44.11 -39.79 4.25
C ASP A 156 44.76 -38.53 4.90
N ALA A 157 46.04 -38.26 4.58
CA ALA A 157 46.81 -37.17 5.20
C ALA A 157 46.20 -35.79 4.88
N ALA A 158 45.64 -35.58 3.67
CA ALA A 158 45.03 -34.32 3.27
C ALA A 158 43.73 -34.04 4.04
N SER A 159 42.94 -35.07 4.33
CA SER A 159 41.72 -34.97 5.13
C SER A 159 42.02 -34.66 6.60
N ARG A 160 43.15 -35.17 7.14
CA ARG A 160 43.57 -34.82 8.50
C ARG A 160 43.99 -33.35 8.64
N GLU A 161 44.67 -32.79 7.63
CA GLU A 161 45.08 -31.37 7.63
C GLU A 161 43.82 -30.47 7.53
N ARG A 162 42.89 -30.81 6.65
CA ARG A 162 41.60 -30.12 6.53
C ARG A 162 40.78 -30.20 7.81
N LEU A 163 40.79 -31.35 8.47
CA LEU A 163 40.10 -31.55 9.74
C LEU A 163 40.67 -30.64 10.86
N ALA A 164 42.00 -30.49 10.89
CA ALA A 164 42.65 -29.62 11.86
C ALA A 164 42.31 -28.14 11.61
N ALA A 165 42.30 -27.68 10.36
CA ALA A 165 41.90 -26.32 9.98
C ALA A 165 40.41 -26.07 10.29
N LEU A 166 39.52 -27.00 9.90
CA LEU A 166 38.08 -26.91 10.17
C LEU A 166 37.77 -26.84 11.69
N ARG A 167 38.52 -27.58 12.51
CA ARG A 167 38.35 -27.51 13.97
C ARG A 167 38.72 -26.17 14.56
N SER A 168 39.75 -25.53 14.04
CA SER A 168 40.09 -24.17 14.45
C SER A 168 38.99 -23.17 14.09
N GLU A 169 38.52 -23.22 12.85
CA GLU A 169 37.41 -22.37 12.38
C GLU A 169 36.11 -22.62 13.17
N LEU A 170 35.83 -23.89 13.46
CA LEU A 170 34.67 -24.29 14.25
C LEU A 170 34.75 -23.75 15.69
N ALA A 171 35.93 -23.85 16.32
CA ALA A 171 36.13 -23.32 17.67
C ALA A 171 35.93 -21.79 17.73
N ASP A 172 36.49 -21.06 16.76
CA ASP A 172 36.31 -19.61 16.65
C ASP A 172 34.83 -19.23 16.39
N ALA A 173 34.15 -19.95 15.49
CA ALA A 173 32.73 -19.74 15.22
C ALA A 173 31.85 -20.03 16.44
N GLN A 174 32.13 -21.11 17.17
CA GLN A 174 31.41 -21.46 18.41
C GLN A 174 31.66 -20.45 19.55
N GLU A 175 32.85 -19.88 19.64
CA GLU A 175 33.15 -18.85 20.63
C GLU A 175 32.38 -17.56 20.32
N LYS A 176 32.38 -17.14 19.05
CA LYS A 176 31.58 -15.99 18.58
C LYS A 176 30.10 -16.21 18.83
N LEU A 177 29.55 -17.38 18.46
CA LEU A 177 28.16 -17.73 18.68
C LEU A 177 27.77 -17.61 20.15
N ARG A 178 28.56 -18.20 21.05
CA ARG A 178 28.31 -18.11 22.49
C ARG A 178 28.37 -16.68 23.01
N GLY A 179 29.28 -15.86 22.51
CA GLY A 179 29.38 -14.44 22.86
C GLY A 179 28.13 -13.64 22.42
N LEU A 180 27.67 -13.87 21.22
CA LEU A 180 26.45 -13.21 20.68
C LEU A 180 25.18 -13.71 21.39
N GLU A 181 25.04 -15.00 21.64
CA GLU A 181 23.92 -15.58 22.39
C GLU A 181 23.85 -15.07 23.84
N ALA A 182 24.98 -14.97 24.53
CA ALA A 182 25.02 -14.42 25.88
C ALA A 182 24.62 -12.94 25.90
N ARG A 183 25.08 -12.16 24.94
CA ARG A 183 24.74 -10.74 24.82
C ARG A 183 23.25 -10.57 24.51
N TRP A 184 22.71 -11.32 23.55
CA TRP A 184 21.30 -11.29 23.21
C TRP A 184 20.40 -11.68 24.39
N GLU A 185 20.74 -12.74 25.13
CA GLU A 185 19.99 -13.16 26.32
C GLU A 185 20.00 -12.08 27.41
N GLN A 186 21.13 -11.39 27.59
CA GLN A 186 21.24 -10.27 28.52
C GLN A 186 20.35 -9.09 28.08
N GLU A 187 20.38 -8.71 26.82
CA GLU A 187 19.52 -7.65 26.27
C GLU A 187 18.03 -8.01 26.38
N LYS A 188 17.65 -9.23 26.01
CA LYS A 188 16.28 -9.74 26.14
C LYS A 188 15.77 -9.73 27.57
N SER A 189 16.62 -10.13 28.55
CA SER A 189 16.24 -10.12 29.96
C SER A 189 16.05 -8.70 30.50
N GLY A 190 16.86 -7.73 30.05
CA GLY A 190 16.71 -6.30 30.36
C GLY A 190 15.40 -5.74 29.84
N LEU A 191 15.10 -5.94 28.53
CA LEU A 191 13.86 -5.50 27.92
C LEU A 191 12.61 -6.11 28.57
N ASN A 192 12.64 -7.40 28.88
CA ASN A 192 11.56 -8.06 29.59
C ASN A 192 11.33 -7.45 30.99
N ARG A 193 12.40 -7.15 31.73
CA ARG A 193 12.30 -6.50 33.05
C ARG A 193 11.62 -5.12 32.96
N VAL A 194 12.00 -4.29 31.98
CA VAL A 194 11.38 -3.00 31.72
C VAL A 194 9.90 -3.17 31.35
N GLY A 195 9.58 -4.11 30.48
CA GLY A 195 8.22 -4.45 30.11
C GLY A 195 7.35 -4.90 31.30
N ASP A 196 7.87 -5.79 32.15
CA ASP A 196 7.18 -6.29 33.34
C ASP A 196 6.90 -5.17 34.37
N LEU A 197 7.80 -4.19 34.49
CA LEU A 197 7.58 -3.03 35.35
C LEU A 197 6.47 -2.12 34.79
N LYS A 198 6.43 -1.88 33.48
CA LYS A 198 5.36 -1.11 32.83
C LYS A 198 4.00 -1.78 32.98
N GLU A 199 3.92 -3.10 32.76
CA GLU A 199 2.69 -3.88 32.95
C GLU A 199 2.18 -3.78 34.40
N LYS A 200 3.08 -3.86 35.39
CA LYS A 200 2.72 -3.69 36.81
C LYS A 200 2.18 -2.29 37.10
N ILE A 201 2.78 -1.24 36.54
CA ILE A 201 2.32 0.14 36.71
C ILE A 201 0.90 0.28 36.14
N ASP A 202 0.65 -0.24 34.94
CA ASP A 202 -0.69 -0.17 34.31
C ASP A 202 -1.74 -0.93 35.13
N ALA A 203 -1.41 -2.13 35.60
CA ALA A 203 -2.30 -2.91 36.47
C ALA A 203 -2.65 -2.16 37.77
N LEU A 204 -1.67 -1.52 38.41
CA LEU A 204 -1.91 -0.72 39.62
C LEU A 204 -2.71 0.54 39.35
N ARG A 205 -2.52 1.21 38.21
CA ARG A 205 -3.34 2.35 37.79
C ARG A 205 -4.79 1.93 37.57
N VAL A 206 -5.03 0.81 36.90
CA VAL A 206 -6.38 0.25 36.74
C VAL A 206 -7.03 -0.11 38.07
N GLU A 207 -6.26 -0.67 39.02
CA GLU A 207 -6.74 -0.95 40.38
C GLU A 207 -7.07 0.32 41.14
N ALA A 208 -6.24 1.36 41.03
CA ALA A 208 -6.48 2.66 41.66
C ALA A 208 -7.76 3.31 41.12
N ASP A 209 -7.99 3.28 39.80
CA ASP A 209 -9.23 3.76 39.17
C ASP A 209 -10.47 3.01 39.67
N LYS A 210 -10.37 1.67 39.80
CA LYS A 210 -11.46 0.86 40.35
C LYS A 210 -11.77 1.21 41.81
N ALA A 211 -10.73 1.35 42.65
CA ALA A 211 -10.86 1.75 44.04
C ALA A 211 -11.51 3.14 44.17
N GLN A 212 -11.11 4.10 43.32
CA GLN A 212 -11.68 5.44 43.27
C GLN A 212 -13.17 5.44 42.93
N ARG A 213 -13.56 4.64 41.93
CA ARG A 213 -14.97 4.46 41.53
C ARG A 213 -15.82 3.74 42.58
N ALA A 214 -15.21 2.83 43.35
CA ALA A 214 -15.84 2.14 44.45
C ALA A 214 -15.92 2.98 45.73
N GLY A 215 -15.31 4.19 45.76
CA GLY A 215 -15.29 5.07 46.92
C GLY A 215 -14.22 4.71 47.96
N ASP A 216 -13.35 3.73 47.70
CA ASP A 216 -12.24 3.37 48.57
C ASP A 216 -11.03 4.30 48.30
N LEU A 217 -11.14 5.52 48.81
CA LEU A 217 -10.11 6.56 48.66
C LEU A 217 -8.80 6.22 49.41
N GLY A 218 -8.88 5.37 50.44
CA GLY A 218 -7.72 4.90 51.19
C GLY A 218 -6.82 4.01 50.33
N ARG A 219 -7.41 2.99 49.69
CA ARG A 219 -6.67 2.09 48.80
C ARG A 219 -6.18 2.83 47.56
N ALA A 220 -7.01 3.70 46.95
CA ALA A 220 -6.61 4.53 45.82
C ALA A 220 -5.41 5.42 46.14
N SER A 221 -5.39 6.09 47.30
CA SER A 221 -4.27 6.91 47.75
C SER A 221 -2.99 6.10 47.98
N GLN A 222 -3.11 4.93 48.59
CA GLN A 222 -1.97 4.02 48.81
C GLN A 222 -1.33 3.59 47.48
N LEU A 223 -2.14 3.26 46.51
CA LEU A 223 -1.67 2.88 45.17
C LEU A 223 -1.00 4.05 44.45
N LEU A 224 -1.68 5.22 44.35
CA LEU A 224 -1.22 6.37 43.57
C LEU A 224 0.02 7.05 44.16
N TYR A 225 0.10 7.16 45.49
CA TYR A 225 1.18 7.90 46.15
C TYR A 225 2.19 7.02 46.87
N GLY A 226 1.93 5.71 47.01
CA GLY A 226 2.80 4.76 47.66
C GLY A 226 3.43 3.75 46.72
N GLU A 227 2.64 2.88 46.09
CA GLU A 227 3.14 1.73 45.33
C GLU A 227 3.62 2.14 43.92
N ILE A 228 2.84 2.91 43.18
CA ILE A 228 3.18 3.32 41.79
C ILE A 228 4.52 4.10 41.73
N PRO A 229 4.77 5.15 42.57
CA PRO A 229 6.03 5.88 42.48
C PRO A 229 7.27 5.05 42.73
N VAL A 230 7.16 4.02 43.56
CA VAL A 230 8.30 3.10 43.85
C VAL A 230 8.62 2.28 42.59
N ILE A 231 7.63 1.80 41.88
CA ILE A 231 7.84 1.00 40.67
C ILE A 231 8.28 1.93 39.50
N GLU A 232 7.78 3.15 39.44
CA GLU A 232 8.25 4.17 38.46
C GLU A 232 9.74 4.48 38.68
N GLN A 233 10.20 4.58 39.91
CA GLN A 233 11.63 4.76 40.20
C GLN A 233 12.45 3.54 39.75
N GLN A 234 11.97 2.32 39.99
CA GLN A 234 12.63 1.08 39.53
C GLN A 234 12.69 1.02 37.99
N LEU A 235 11.66 1.52 37.30
CA LEU A 235 11.61 1.59 35.85
C LEU A 235 12.70 2.56 35.34
N ILE A 236 12.78 3.77 35.91
CA ILE A 236 13.79 4.77 35.54
C ILE A 236 15.22 4.22 35.73
N ASP A 237 15.46 3.48 36.83
CA ASP A 237 16.76 2.90 37.11
C ASP A 237 17.09 1.74 36.15
N ALA A 238 16.09 0.94 35.75
CA ALA A 238 16.25 -0.11 34.75
C ALA A 238 16.56 0.47 33.37
N GLU A 239 15.82 1.51 32.93
CA GLU A 239 16.02 2.18 31.64
C GLU A 239 17.42 2.84 31.54
N LYS A 240 17.96 3.40 32.63
CA LYS A 240 19.31 3.97 32.65
C LYS A 240 20.39 2.91 32.48
N THR A 241 20.20 1.73 33.06
CA THR A 241 21.16 0.65 32.97
C THR A 241 21.26 0.09 31.56
N ASP A 242 20.15 0.14 30.78
CA ASP A 242 20.10 -0.37 29.43
C ASP A 242 20.51 0.65 28.36
N ALA A 243 20.60 1.95 28.69
CA ALA A 243 20.87 3.02 27.73
C ALA A 243 22.31 3.05 27.16
N ASP A 244 23.27 2.43 27.85
CA ASP A 244 24.72 2.45 27.50
C ASP A 244 25.15 1.31 26.55
N ALA A 245 24.29 0.36 26.21
CA ALA A 245 24.66 -0.79 25.38
C ALA A 245 24.26 -0.57 23.92
N SER A 246 25.19 -0.76 23.00
CA SER A 246 24.87 -0.89 21.55
C SER A 246 23.96 -2.11 21.36
N ARG A 247 22.66 -1.87 21.14
CA ARG A 247 21.62 -2.91 21.08
C ARG A 247 21.69 -3.69 19.78
N MET A 248 21.40 -4.99 19.84
CA MET A 248 21.30 -5.88 18.68
C MET A 248 19.90 -5.80 18.04
N VAL A 249 18.87 -5.48 18.83
CA VAL A 249 17.48 -5.39 18.38
C VAL A 249 16.90 -4.04 18.84
N SER A 250 16.11 -3.40 17.97
CA SER A 250 15.33 -2.21 18.34
C SER A 250 14.26 -2.59 19.36
N ASP A 251 14.01 -1.71 20.32
CA ASP A 251 12.91 -1.84 21.28
C ASP A 251 11.80 -0.79 21.04
N GLU A 252 11.95 0.00 20.00
CA GLU A 252 11.04 1.11 19.66
C GLU A 252 10.36 0.87 18.32
N VAL A 253 9.04 0.95 18.31
CA VAL A 253 8.25 1.02 17.09
C VAL A 253 8.46 2.39 16.46
N SER A 254 8.99 2.40 15.26
CA SER A 254 9.30 3.58 14.45
C SER A 254 8.26 3.82 13.35
N GLU A 255 8.39 4.94 12.67
CA GLU A 255 7.63 5.23 11.46
C GLU A 255 7.87 4.16 10.35
N THR A 256 9.08 3.62 10.29
CA THR A 256 9.45 2.59 9.30
C THR A 256 8.68 1.29 9.55
N ASP A 257 8.54 0.88 10.80
CA ASP A 257 7.81 -0.34 11.17
C ASP A 257 6.33 -0.22 10.81
N ILE A 258 5.73 0.93 11.06
CA ILE A 258 4.34 1.23 10.62
C ILE A 258 4.22 1.17 9.10
N ALA A 259 5.18 1.76 8.37
CA ALA A 259 5.19 1.73 6.91
C ALA A 259 5.33 0.31 6.36
N GLU A 260 6.10 -0.56 7.01
CA GLU A 260 6.22 -1.98 6.65
C GLU A 260 4.91 -2.75 6.84
N VAL A 261 4.19 -2.49 7.94
CA VAL A 261 2.87 -3.09 8.16
C VAL A 261 1.88 -2.63 7.09
N VAL A 262 1.85 -1.33 6.79
CA VAL A 262 1.01 -0.80 5.70
C VAL A 262 1.38 -1.45 4.37
N ALA A 263 2.67 -1.62 4.08
CA ALA A 263 3.14 -2.29 2.87
C ALA A 263 2.69 -3.75 2.80
N ALA A 264 2.75 -4.48 3.92
CA ALA A 264 2.28 -5.87 3.97
C ALA A 264 0.77 -5.99 3.74
N TRP A 265 -0.04 -5.06 4.27
CA TRP A 265 -1.49 -5.10 4.12
C TRP A 265 -1.99 -4.64 2.75
N THR A 266 -1.32 -3.65 2.17
CA THR A 266 -1.76 -3.00 0.93
C THR A 266 -1.00 -3.49 -0.31
N GLY A 267 0.15 -4.13 -0.13
CA GLY A 267 1.07 -4.48 -1.22
C GLY A 267 1.86 -3.28 -1.77
N ILE A 268 1.81 -2.12 -1.10
CA ILE A 268 2.47 -0.89 -1.54
C ILE A 268 3.78 -0.73 -0.77
N PRO A 269 4.94 -0.50 -1.41
CA PRO A 269 6.21 -0.35 -0.73
C PRO A 269 6.34 1.00 0.00
N VAL A 270 5.46 1.26 0.99
CA VAL A 270 5.33 2.55 1.69
C VAL A 270 6.63 2.95 2.39
N GLY A 271 7.37 2.01 2.97
CA GLY A 271 8.65 2.27 3.63
C GLY A 271 9.69 2.87 2.68
N ARG A 272 9.73 2.40 1.42
CA ARG A 272 10.60 2.98 0.39
C ARG A 272 10.09 4.32 -0.14
N MET A 273 8.79 4.55 -0.07
CA MET A 273 8.18 5.82 -0.49
C MET A 273 8.46 6.95 0.51
N LEU A 274 8.58 6.67 1.80
CA LEU A 274 8.91 7.66 2.83
C LEU A 274 10.39 8.08 2.78
N GLN A 275 11.30 7.14 2.50
CA GLN A 275 12.73 7.41 2.39
C GLN A 275 13.06 7.97 1.00
N GLY A 276 13.13 9.29 0.89
CA GLY A 276 13.61 9.96 -0.32
C GLY A 276 12.56 10.16 -1.42
N GLU A 277 11.26 10.14 -1.10
CA GLU A 277 10.20 10.39 -2.10
C GLU A 277 10.43 11.73 -2.83
N SER A 278 10.80 12.77 -2.09
CA SER A 278 11.11 14.08 -2.69
C SER A 278 12.33 14.03 -3.62
N GLU A 279 13.38 13.31 -3.25
CA GLU A 279 14.60 13.17 -4.06
C GLU A 279 14.36 12.28 -5.28
N LYS A 280 13.62 11.18 -5.11
CA LYS A 280 13.20 10.34 -6.24
C LYS A 280 12.37 11.12 -7.26
N LEU A 281 11.40 11.93 -6.80
CA LEU A 281 10.55 12.74 -7.67
C LEU A 281 11.34 13.83 -8.42
N LEU A 282 12.45 14.34 -7.86
CA LEU A 282 13.32 15.27 -8.56
C LEU A 282 14.03 14.61 -9.75
N HIS A 283 14.42 13.33 -9.62
CA HIS A 283 15.10 12.55 -10.68
C HIS A 283 14.14 11.70 -11.52
N MET A 284 12.82 11.94 -11.43
CA MET A 284 11.82 11.14 -12.12
C MET A 284 11.99 11.13 -13.63
N GLU A 285 12.29 12.28 -14.25
CA GLU A 285 12.49 12.38 -15.71
C GLU A 285 13.70 11.57 -16.18
N GLU A 286 14.80 11.58 -15.43
CA GLU A 286 16.00 10.80 -15.74
C GLU A 286 15.69 9.30 -15.72
N ARG A 287 15.05 8.84 -14.64
CA ARG A 287 14.66 7.44 -14.47
C ARG A 287 13.68 6.93 -15.52
N LEU A 288 12.65 7.72 -15.82
CA LEU A 288 11.71 7.36 -16.88
C LEU A 288 12.39 7.41 -18.26
N GLY A 289 13.30 8.36 -18.49
CA GLY A 289 14.06 8.51 -19.72
C GLY A 289 15.08 7.40 -19.99
N GLU A 290 15.54 6.67 -18.98
CA GLU A 290 16.39 5.48 -19.15
C GLU A 290 15.66 4.36 -19.92
N ARG A 291 14.34 4.25 -19.75
CA ARG A 291 13.51 3.20 -20.38
C ARG A 291 12.73 3.69 -21.59
N LEU A 292 12.33 4.95 -21.59
CA LEU A 292 11.54 5.56 -22.65
C LEU A 292 12.40 6.48 -23.50
N ILE A 293 12.70 6.05 -24.70
CA ILE A 293 13.56 6.79 -25.63
C ILE A 293 12.73 7.72 -26.51
N GLY A 294 13.21 8.94 -26.76
CA GLY A 294 12.68 9.88 -27.74
C GLY A 294 11.43 10.67 -27.33
N GLN A 295 10.92 10.52 -26.08
CA GLN A 295 9.64 11.10 -25.65
C GLN A 295 9.78 12.09 -24.49
N ARG A 296 10.71 13.05 -24.58
CA ARG A 296 11.05 13.96 -23.47
C ARG A 296 9.88 14.80 -22.98
N GLU A 297 9.07 15.34 -23.89
CA GLU A 297 7.88 16.15 -23.55
C GLU A 297 6.85 15.32 -22.80
N ALA A 298 6.62 14.07 -23.22
CA ALA A 298 5.70 13.16 -22.55
C ALA A 298 6.16 12.82 -21.12
N VAL A 299 7.44 12.50 -20.96
CA VAL A 299 8.05 12.23 -19.66
C VAL A 299 7.92 13.43 -18.73
N LYS A 300 8.23 14.64 -19.24
CA LYS A 300 8.14 15.87 -18.47
C LYS A 300 6.70 16.17 -18.01
N ALA A 301 5.72 16.11 -18.92
CA ALA A 301 4.32 16.39 -18.61
C ALA A 301 3.78 15.45 -17.50
N VAL A 302 4.09 14.16 -17.61
CA VAL A 302 3.69 13.17 -16.60
C VAL A 302 4.40 13.42 -15.28
N SER A 303 5.72 13.69 -15.30
CA SER A 303 6.50 13.97 -14.08
C SER A 303 6.01 15.22 -13.35
N ASP A 304 5.71 16.28 -14.08
CA ASP A 304 5.17 17.53 -13.50
C ASP A 304 3.79 17.33 -12.87
N ALA A 305 2.92 16.54 -13.48
CA ALA A 305 1.60 16.25 -12.93
C ALA A 305 1.69 15.38 -11.66
N VAL A 306 2.55 14.36 -11.66
CA VAL A 306 2.80 13.54 -10.47
C VAL A 306 3.38 14.39 -9.34
N ARG A 307 4.36 15.26 -9.62
CA ARG A 307 4.91 16.16 -8.60
C ARG A 307 3.84 17.10 -8.02
N ARG A 308 2.99 17.70 -8.84
CA ARG A 308 1.87 18.55 -8.36
C ARG A 308 0.93 17.80 -7.44
N SER A 309 0.56 16.57 -7.81
CA SER A 309 -0.31 15.72 -7.00
C SER A 309 0.34 15.38 -5.65
N ARG A 310 1.63 14.99 -5.66
CA ARG A 310 2.37 14.65 -4.44
C ARG A 310 2.65 15.85 -3.53
N ALA A 311 2.76 17.04 -4.10
CA ALA A 311 2.89 18.29 -3.35
C ALA A 311 1.56 18.76 -2.70
N GLY A 312 0.45 18.02 -2.89
CA GLY A 312 -0.85 18.38 -2.34
C GLY A 312 -1.52 19.58 -3.01
N ILE A 313 -1.06 19.98 -4.21
CA ILE A 313 -1.59 21.13 -4.96
C ILE A 313 -2.82 20.71 -5.79
N SER A 314 -2.95 19.43 -6.11
CA SER A 314 -4.09 18.86 -6.85
C SER A 314 -5.29 18.62 -5.94
N ASP A 315 -6.50 18.55 -6.51
CA ASP A 315 -7.73 18.24 -5.79
C ASP A 315 -7.63 16.82 -5.18
N PRO A 316 -7.76 16.66 -3.85
CA PRO A 316 -7.63 15.38 -3.17
C PRO A 316 -8.74 14.37 -3.54
N ASN A 317 -9.84 14.84 -4.16
CA ASN A 317 -10.95 14.00 -4.58
C ASN A 317 -10.78 13.45 -6.01
N ARG A 318 -9.71 13.78 -6.72
CA ARG A 318 -9.45 13.31 -8.09
C ARG A 318 -8.36 12.24 -8.11
N PRO A 319 -8.25 11.43 -9.18
CA PRO A 319 -7.10 10.56 -9.37
C PRO A 319 -5.77 11.32 -9.28
N THR A 320 -4.69 10.64 -8.88
CA THR A 320 -3.33 11.21 -8.77
C THR A 320 -2.85 11.84 -10.07
N GLY A 321 -3.32 11.32 -11.22
CA GLY A 321 -3.07 11.88 -12.54
C GLY A 321 -4.01 11.27 -13.56
N SER A 322 -4.35 12.05 -14.60
CA SER A 322 -5.23 11.62 -15.68
C SER A 322 -4.72 12.16 -17.01
N PHE A 323 -4.35 11.27 -17.92
CA PHE A 323 -3.64 11.62 -19.15
C PHE A 323 -4.30 11.01 -20.38
N LEU A 324 -4.30 11.75 -21.48
CA LEU A 324 -4.59 11.22 -22.81
C LEU A 324 -3.30 11.19 -23.63
N PHE A 325 -2.82 10.01 -23.97
CA PHE A 325 -1.63 9.80 -24.80
C PHE A 325 -2.01 9.65 -26.26
N LEU A 326 -1.59 10.59 -27.08
CA LEU A 326 -1.85 10.64 -28.52
C LEU A 326 -0.59 10.28 -29.30
N GLY A 327 -0.72 9.52 -30.37
CA GLY A 327 0.40 9.23 -31.27
C GLY A 327 0.31 7.87 -31.94
N PRO A 328 1.21 7.59 -32.89
CA PRO A 328 1.22 6.35 -33.66
C PRO A 328 1.43 5.12 -32.74
N THR A 329 1.15 3.95 -33.28
CA THR A 329 1.42 2.69 -32.56
C THR A 329 2.94 2.48 -32.43
N GLY A 330 3.40 1.88 -31.33
CA GLY A 330 4.81 1.49 -31.15
C GLY A 330 5.79 2.61 -30.80
N VAL A 331 5.30 3.83 -30.43
CA VAL A 331 6.17 4.95 -30.02
C VAL A 331 6.48 4.99 -28.52
N GLY A 332 5.97 4.04 -27.73
CA GLY A 332 6.28 3.92 -26.30
C GLY A 332 5.16 4.31 -25.34
N LYS A 333 3.92 4.56 -25.77
CA LYS A 333 2.79 4.91 -24.87
C LYS A 333 2.58 3.91 -23.73
N THR A 334 2.57 2.62 -24.03
CA THR A 334 2.44 1.54 -23.05
C THR A 334 3.72 1.39 -22.19
N GLU A 335 4.90 1.64 -22.76
CA GLU A 335 6.15 1.56 -22.01
C GLU A 335 6.27 2.69 -20.98
N LEU A 336 5.78 3.90 -21.27
CA LEU A 336 5.69 4.97 -20.28
C LEU A 336 4.78 4.58 -19.11
N ALA A 337 3.63 3.96 -19.38
CA ALA A 337 2.73 3.50 -18.33
C ALA A 337 3.38 2.42 -17.43
N LYS A 338 4.13 1.48 -18.03
CA LYS A 338 4.89 0.47 -17.28
C LYS A 338 6.01 1.10 -16.46
N SER A 339 6.79 1.99 -17.06
CA SER A 339 7.88 2.68 -16.37
C SER A 339 7.37 3.53 -15.22
N LEU A 340 6.18 4.12 -15.37
CA LEU A 340 5.53 4.89 -14.32
C LEU A 340 5.06 4.00 -13.16
N ALA A 341 4.51 2.82 -13.45
CA ALA A 341 4.12 1.83 -12.44
C ALA A 341 5.34 1.34 -11.65
N ASP A 342 6.41 1.00 -12.35
CA ASP A 342 7.69 0.59 -11.76
C ASP A 342 8.29 1.70 -10.88
N PHE A 343 8.33 2.92 -11.38
CA PHE A 343 8.87 4.06 -10.64
C PHE A 343 8.09 4.40 -9.37
N LEU A 344 6.76 4.42 -9.45
CA LEU A 344 5.90 4.85 -8.34
C LEU A 344 5.62 3.73 -7.34
N PHE A 345 5.51 2.48 -7.80
CA PHE A 345 5.08 1.36 -6.99
C PHE A 345 6.13 0.27 -6.86
N ASP A 346 7.31 0.46 -7.50
CA ASP A 346 8.42 -0.51 -7.52
C ASP A 346 7.99 -1.90 -8.05
N ASP A 347 6.94 -1.90 -8.89
CA ASP A 347 6.33 -3.10 -9.47
C ASP A 347 5.70 -2.79 -10.84
N GLU A 348 6.31 -3.31 -11.91
CA GLU A 348 5.75 -3.20 -13.27
C GLU A 348 4.36 -3.84 -13.40
N THR A 349 4.03 -4.79 -12.53
CA THR A 349 2.72 -5.47 -12.51
C THR A 349 1.63 -4.64 -11.82
N ALA A 350 1.99 -3.51 -11.20
CA ALA A 350 1.03 -2.54 -10.67
C ALA A 350 0.34 -1.72 -11.77
N MET A 351 0.22 -2.30 -12.96
CA MET A 351 -0.49 -1.73 -14.10
C MET A 351 -1.69 -2.61 -14.49
N VAL A 352 -2.87 -2.00 -14.53
CA VAL A 352 -4.10 -2.61 -15.03
C VAL A 352 -4.29 -2.16 -16.48
N ARG A 353 -4.13 -3.07 -17.43
CA ARG A 353 -4.35 -2.77 -18.85
C ARG A 353 -5.70 -3.32 -19.31
N ILE A 354 -6.49 -2.45 -19.94
CA ILE A 354 -7.79 -2.80 -20.50
C ILE A 354 -7.82 -2.29 -21.96
N ASP A 355 -8.09 -3.19 -22.90
CA ASP A 355 -8.26 -2.86 -24.31
C ASP A 355 -9.69 -2.40 -24.57
N MET A 356 -9.86 -1.16 -24.96
CA MET A 356 -11.18 -0.55 -25.17
C MET A 356 -11.89 -1.04 -26.42
N SER A 357 -11.20 -1.72 -27.33
CA SER A 357 -11.82 -2.35 -28.49
C SER A 357 -12.81 -3.47 -28.10
N GLU A 358 -12.60 -4.11 -26.92
CA GLU A 358 -13.52 -5.10 -26.36
C GLU A 358 -14.81 -4.49 -25.79
N TYR A 359 -14.85 -3.16 -25.64
CA TYR A 359 -15.93 -2.39 -25.01
C TYR A 359 -16.62 -1.43 -25.99
N SER A 360 -16.66 -1.80 -27.27
CA SER A 360 -17.31 -1.05 -28.34
C SER A 360 -18.85 -1.10 -28.29
N GLU A 361 -19.41 -2.10 -27.60
CA GLU A 361 -20.84 -2.29 -27.48
C GLU A 361 -21.36 -1.90 -26.08
N LYS A 362 -22.59 -1.37 -26.03
CA LYS A 362 -23.19 -0.86 -24.77
C LYS A 362 -23.23 -1.88 -23.64
N HIS A 363 -23.54 -3.14 -23.92
CA HIS A 363 -23.60 -4.19 -22.91
C HIS A 363 -22.21 -4.60 -22.42
N SER A 364 -21.16 -4.40 -23.21
CA SER A 364 -19.78 -4.67 -22.78
C SER A 364 -19.32 -3.66 -21.73
N VAL A 365 -19.79 -2.42 -21.77
CA VAL A 365 -19.45 -1.39 -20.78
C VAL A 365 -19.87 -1.80 -19.35
N ALA A 366 -20.99 -2.51 -19.21
CA ALA A 366 -21.43 -3.03 -17.91
C ALA A 366 -20.43 -4.03 -17.30
N ARG A 367 -19.63 -4.74 -18.09
CA ARG A 367 -18.58 -5.63 -17.59
C ARG A 367 -17.41 -4.89 -16.93
N LEU A 368 -17.19 -3.62 -17.26
CA LEU A 368 -16.16 -2.80 -16.61
C LEU A 368 -16.52 -2.45 -15.17
N VAL A 369 -17.77 -2.14 -14.93
CA VAL A 369 -18.26 -1.64 -13.62
C VAL A 369 -18.93 -2.74 -12.81
N GLY A 370 -19.40 -3.79 -13.45
CA GLY A 370 -20.20 -4.86 -12.89
C GLY A 370 -21.65 -4.79 -13.37
N ALA A 371 -22.25 -5.96 -13.60
CA ALA A 371 -23.63 -6.06 -14.04
C ALA A 371 -24.61 -5.69 -12.89
N PRO A 372 -25.73 -5.01 -13.21
CA PRO A 372 -26.76 -4.75 -12.21
C PRO A 372 -27.43 -6.06 -11.71
N PRO A 373 -28.10 -6.04 -10.54
CA PRO A 373 -28.81 -7.21 -10.01
C PRO A 373 -29.76 -7.83 -11.03
N GLY A 374 -29.68 -9.15 -11.19
CA GLY A 374 -30.54 -9.90 -12.11
C GLY A 374 -29.99 -10.11 -13.52
N TYR A 375 -28.81 -9.57 -13.85
CA TYR A 375 -28.11 -9.81 -15.11
C TYR A 375 -26.98 -10.84 -14.96
N VAL A 376 -26.67 -11.52 -16.06
CA VAL A 376 -25.57 -12.49 -16.13
C VAL A 376 -24.24 -11.77 -15.83
N GLY A 377 -23.41 -12.33 -14.93
CA GLY A 377 -22.14 -11.71 -14.52
C GLY A 377 -22.23 -10.81 -13.29
N TYR A 378 -23.38 -10.72 -12.60
CA TYR A 378 -23.52 -9.92 -11.37
C TYR A 378 -22.55 -10.36 -10.25
N GLU A 379 -22.30 -11.67 -10.11
CA GLU A 379 -21.43 -12.21 -9.06
C GLU A 379 -19.93 -12.01 -9.37
N GLU A 380 -19.55 -11.82 -10.63
CA GLU A 380 -18.15 -11.72 -11.04
C GLU A 380 -17.53 -10.35 -10.75
N GLY A 381 -18.35 -9.32 -10.47
CA GLY A 381 -17.88 -7.94 -10.31
C GLY A 381 -17.46 -7.29 -11.61
N GLY A 382 -17.10 -6.00 -11.59
CA GLY A 382 -16.61 -5.30 -12.77
C GLY A 382 -15.10 -5.46 -12.96
N GLN A 383 -14.64 -5.65 -14.18
CA GLN A 383 -13.22 -5.87 -14.46
C GLN A 383 -12.35 -4.70 -13.99
N LEU A 384 -12.77 -3.46 -14.22
CA LEU A 384 -12.07 -2.26 -13.77
C LEU A 384 -12.22 -2.07 -12.26
N THR A 385 -13.44 -2.17 -11.74
CA THR A 385 -13.72 -1.94 -10.32
C THR A 385 -13.07 -2.98 -9.42
N GLU A 386 -13.08 -4.27 -9.79
CA GLU A 386 -12.39 -5.33 -9.05
C GLU A 386 -10.87 -5.20 -9.10
N ALA A 387 -10.30 -4.84 -10.26
CA ALA A 387 -8.87 -4.64 -10.39
C ALA A 387 -8.37 -3.51 -9.46
N VAL A 388 -9.07 -2.37 -9.44
CA VAL A 388 -8.73 -1.24 -8.57
C VAL A 388 -9.02 -1.54 -7.10
N ARG A 389 -10.10 -2.26 -6.79
CA ARG A 389 -10.40 -2.68 -5.42
C ARG A 389 -9.30 -3.56 -4.84
N ARG A 390 -8.74 -4.47 -5.65
CA ARG A 390 -7.62 -5.34 -5.23
C ARG A 390 -6.29 -4.60 -5.16
N ARG A 391 -6.07 -3.61 -6.05
CA ARG A 391 -4.87 -2.79 -6.12
C ARG A 391 -5.24 -1.32 -6.25
N PRO A 392 -5.59 -0.65 -5.14
CA PRO A 392 -6.00 0.76 -5.15
C PRO A 392 -4.88 1.72 -5.57
N TYR A 393 -3.65 1.23 -5.61
CA TYR A 393 -2.46 1.92 -6.11
C TYR A 393 -1.99 1.25 -7.38
N SER A 394 -2.40 1.79 -8.51
CA SER A 394 -2.06 1.22 -9.81
C SER A 394 -2.12 2.27 -10.91
N VAL A 395 -1.41 1.99 -11.98
CA VAL A 395 -1.58 2.70 -13.25
C VAL A 395 -2.65 1.98 -14.06
N ILE A 396 -3.72 2.67 -14.38
CA ILE A 396 -4.80 2.16 -15.21
C ILE A 396 -4.56 2.62 -16.64
N LEU A 397 -4.31 1.68 -17.53
CA LEU A 397 -4.10 1.93 -18.95
C LEU A 397 -5.35 1.48 -19.74
N LEU A 398 -6.10 2.45 -20.26
CA LEU A 398 -7.21 2.22 -21.17
C LEU A 398 -6.70 2.42 -22.61
N ASP A 399 -6.46 1.31 -23.29
CA ASP A 399 -5.84 1.31 -24.63
C ASP A 399 -6.89 1.49 -25.74
N GLU A 400 -6.58 2.29 -26.75
CA GLU A 400 -7.44 2.57 -27.92
C GLU A 400 -8.83 3.10 -27.55
N VAL A 401 -8.87 4.13 -26.71
CA VAL A 401 -10.10 4.68 -26.11
C VAL A 401 -11.11 5.20 -27.14
N GLU A 402 -10.67 5.58 -28.35
CA GLU A 402 -11.53 5.99 -29.47
C GLU A 402 -12.45 4.88 -29.98
N LYS A 403 -12.14 3.62 -29.68
CA LYS A 403 -12.97 2.46 -30.10
C LYS A 403 -14.09 2.14 -29.10
N ALA A 404 -14.05 2.73 -27.91
CA ALA A 404 -15.00 2.47 -26.86
C ALA A 404 -16.40 3.03 -27.14
N HIS A 405 -17.42 2.39 -26.56
CA HIS A 405 -18.78 2.92 -26.60
C HIS A 405 -18.86 4.28 -25.85
N PRO A 406 -19.65 5.26 -26.34
CA PRO A 406 -19.79 6.58 -25.72
C PRO A 406 -20.20 6.58 -24.24
N ASP A 407 -20.93 5.58 -23.77
CA ASP A 407 -21.35 5.46 -22.37
C ASP A 407 -20.15 5.26 -21.42
N LEU A 408 -19.00 4.76 -21.91
CA LEU A 408 -17.78 4.66 -21.14
C LEU A 408 -17.32 6.03 -20.61
N PHE A 409 -17.40 7.07 -21.46
CA PHE A 409 -16.97 8.41 -21.07
C PHE A 409 -17.78 8.98 -19.91
N ASN A 410 -19.06 8.62 -19.78
CA ASN A 410 -19.89 9.03 -18.65
C ASN A 410 -19.39 8.39 -17.33
N ILE A 411 -18.93 7.14 -17.40
CA ILE A 411 -18.32 6.43 -16.26
C ILE A 411 -16.98 7.06 -15.89
N LEU A 412 -16.14 7.34 -16.90
CA LEU A 412 -14.84 7.96 -16.68
C LEU A 412 -14.97 9.39 -16.14
N LEU A 413 -15.97 10.16 -16.54
CA LEU A 413 -16.25 11.47 -15.96
C LEU A 413 -16.50 11.38 -14.45
N GLN A 414 -17.24 10.37 -13.99
CA GLN A 414 -17.47 10.16 -12.56
C GLN A 414 -16.15 9.88 -11.82
N VAL A 415 -15.27 9.07 -12.41
CA VAL A 415 -13.94 8.81 -11.84
C VAL A 415 -13.08 10.07 -11.81
N LEU A 416 -13.05 10.83 -12.92
CA LEU A 416 -12.25 12.05 -13.05
C LEU A 416 -12.72 13.18 -12.12
N ASP A 417 -14.03 13.27 -11.83
CA ASP A 417 -14.58 14.32 -10.96
C ASP A 417 -14.53 13.97 -9.48
N ASN A 418 -14.87 12.74 -9.12
CA ASN A 418 -15.08 12.34 -7.74
C ASN A 418 -14.01 11.37 -7.23
N GLY A 419 -13.09 10.88 -8.08
CA GLY A 419 -12.11 9.85 -7.73
C GLY A 419 -12.73 8.56 -7.21
N ARG A 420 -14.00 8.31 -7.51
CA ARG A 420 -14.76 7.15 -7.00
C ARG A 420 -15.71 6.63 -8.06
N LEU A 421 -15.97 5.34 -8.03
CA LEU A 421 -16.93 4.68 -8.91
C LEU A 421 -17.72 3.66 -8.10
N THR A 422 -19.04 3.67 -8.22
CA THR A 422 -19.91 2.68 -7.59
C THR A 422 -20.08 1.50 -8.54
N ASP A 423 -19.77 0.29 -8.06
CA ASP A 423 -19.92 -0.94 -8.84
C ASP A 423 -21.40 -1.38 -8.95
N GLY A 424 -21.67 -2.40 -9.78
CA GLY A 424 -23.00 -2.96 -9.97
C GLY A 424 -23.61 -3.58 -8.71
N GLN A 425 -22.81 -3.80 -7.66
CA GLN A 425 -23.23 -4.32 -6.35
C GLN A 425 -23.46 -3.21 -5.30
N GLY A 426 -23.34 -1.94 -5.70
CA GLY A 426 -23.51 -0.79 -4.82
C GLY A 426 -22.28 -0.45 -3.97
N ARG A 427 -21.13 -1.08 -4.19
CA ARG A 427 -19.89 -0.79 -3.47
C ARG A 427 -19.15 0.35 -4.16
N THR A 428 -18.66 1.29 -3.37
CA THR A 428 -17.84 2.40 -3.87
C THR A 428 -16.38 1.99 -3.93
N VAL A 429 -15.76 2.09 -5.10
CA VAL A 429 -14.35 1.84 -5.35
C VAL A 429 -13.61 3.17 -5.46
N ASP A 430 -12.48 3.28 -4.78
CA ASP A 430 -11.67 4.49 -4.69
C ASP A 430 -10.57 4.50 -5.76
N PHE A 431 -10.56 5.54 -6.60
CA PHE A 431 -9.60 5.77 -7.68
C PHE A 431 -8.62 6.91 -7.39
N ARG A 432 -8.71 7.58 -6.23
CA ARG A 432 -7.89 8.75 -5.90
C ARG A 432 -6.39 8.48 -5.92
N ASN A 433 -6.02 7.25 -5.62
CA ASN A 433 -4.62 6.82 -5.60
C ASN A 433 -4.18 6.14 -6.91
N THR A 434 -4.98 6.19 -7.95
CA THR A 434 -4.63 5.64 -9.26
C THR A 434 -4.14 6.73 -10.21
N ILE A 435 -3.40 6.31 -11.24
CA ILE A 435 -3.08 7.14 -12.39
C ILE A 435 -3.83 6.57 -13.58
N LEU A 436 -4.66 7.39 -14.20
CA LEU A 436 -5.47 7.01 -15.35
C LEU A 436 -4.77 7.46 -16.63
N ILE A 437 -4.41 6.52 -17.48
CA ILE A 437 -3.80 6.76 -18.78
C ILE A 437 -4.73 6.21 -19.85
N LEU A 438 -5.15 7.09 -20.75
CA LEU A 438 -5.92 6.74 -21.94
C LEU A 438 -4.99 6.82 -23.14
N THR A 439 -4.98 5.84 -24.03
CA THR A 439 -4.22 5.92 -25.27
C THR A 439 -5.14 6.03 -26.47
N SER A 440 -4.68 6.78 -27.47
CA SER A 440 -5.39 6.90 -28.74
C SER A 440 -4.42 7.07 -29.90
N ASN A 441 -4.84 6.59 -31.06
CA ASN A 441 -4.11 6.74 -32.31
C ASN A 441 -4.71 7.85 -33.19
N LEU A 442 -5.68 8.62 -32.67
CA LEU A 442 -6.32 9.72 -33.41
C LEU A 442 -5.31 10.79 -33.80
N GLY A 443 -5.39 11.24 -35.02
CA GLY A 443 -4.52 12.30 -35.56
C GLY A 443 -3.08 11.86 -35.83
N SER A 444 -2.71 10.57 -35.68
CA SER A 444 -1.35 10.07 -35.89
C SER A 444 -0.80 10.35 -37.29
N GLN A 445 -1.66 10.46 -38.31
CA GLN A 445 -1.32 10.82 -39.68
C GLN A 445 -0.71 12.23 -39.78
N TYR A 446 -1.16 13.17 -38.97
CA TYR A 446 -0.63 14.54 -38.96
C TYR A 446 0.71 14.62 -38.22
N LEU A 447 0.92 13.79 -37.21
CA LEU A 447 2.21 13.70 -36.49
C LEU A 447 3.33 13.15 -37.38
N ALA A 448 2.99 12.26 -38.30
CA ALA A 448 3.94 11.65 -39.24
C ALA A 448 4.20 12.52 -40.48
N ASP A 449 3.46 13.59 -40.69
CA ASP A 449 3.60 14.44 -41.89
C ASP A 449 4.83 15.35 -41.78
N PRO A 450 5.84 15.18 -42.65
CA PRO A 450 7.06 15.98 -42.62
C PRO A 450 6.86 17.42 -43.15
N LEU A 451 5.72 17.73 -43.79
CA LEU A 451 5.44 19.04 -44.39
C LEU A 451 4.85 20.03 -43.37
N LEU A 452 4.33 19.54 -42.25
CA LEU A 452 3.74 20.36 -41.20
C LEU A 452 4.78 20.77 -40.16
N SER A 453 4.69 22.02 -39.72
CA SER A 453 5.43 22.46 -38.53
C SER A 453 4.84 21.85 -37.26
N ASP A 454 5.62 21.79 -36.15
CA ASP A 454 5.18 21.20 -34.88
C ASP A 454 3.91 21.88 -34.32
N GLY A 455 3.77 23.20 -34.52
CA GLY A 455 2.56 23.94 -34.16
C GLY A 455 1.34 23.52 -34.95
N GLU A 456 1.49 23.38 -36.27
CA GLU A 456 0.40 22.93 -37.18
C GLU A 456 0.02 21.48 -36.90
N LYS A 457 0.99 20.60 -36.68
CA LYS A 457 0.73 19.21 -36.25
C LYS A 457 -0.13 19.16 -35.00
N LYS A 458 0.24 19.94 -33.98
CA LYS A 458 -0.48 20.01 -32.72
C LYS A 458 -1.93 20.51 -32.92
N GLU A 459 -2.10 21.53 -33.71
CA GLU A 459 -3.44 22.11 -34.01
C GLU A 459 -4.34 21.11 -34.74
N GLN A 460 -3.80 20.44 -35.77
CA GLN A 460 -4.53 19.43 -36.55
C GLN A 460 -4.93 18.22 -35.67
N VAL A 461 -4.01 17.69 -34.88
CA VAL A 461 -4.28 16.59 -33.98
C VAL A 461 -5.35 16.98 -32.97
N MET A 462 -5.22 18.16 -32.35
CA MET A 462 -6.22 18.65 -31.39
C MET A 462 -7.59 18.91 -32.04
N GLY A 463 -7.63 19.30 -33.32
CA GLY A 463 -8.86 19.39 -34.08
C GLY A 463 -9.61 18.06 -34.18
N VAL A 464 -8.87 16.98 -34.51
CA VAL A 464 -9.43 15.61 -34.55
C VAL A 464 -9.89 15.15 -33.17
N VAL A 465 -9.07 15.36 -32.15
CA VAL A 465 -9.39 14.97 -30.76
C VAL A 465 -10.68 15.68 -30.29
N ARG A 466 -10.80 16.98 -30.51
CA ARG A 466 -12.01 17.75 -30.14
C ARG A 466 -13.26 17.30 -30.90
N SER A 467 -13.11 16.74 -32.10
CA SER A 467 -14.24 16.18 -32.86
C SER A 467 -14.66 14.80 -32.37
N ALA A 468 -13.70 14.01 -31.82
CA ALA A 468 -13.92 12.64 -31.33
C ALA A 468 -14.42 12.59 -29.90
N PHE A 469 -13.93 13.48 -29.05
CA PHE A 469 -14.23 13.49 -27.60
C PHE A 469 -15.01 14.73 -27.21
N ARG A 470 -15.92 14.58 -26.25
CA ARG A 470 -16.69 15.71 -25.71
C ARG A 470 -15.75 16.71 -25.00
N PRO A 471 -15.97 18.03 -25.17
CA PRO A 471 -15.15 19.05 -24.49
C PRO A 471 -15.13 18.89 -22.96
N GLU A 472 -16.24 18.48 -22.37
CA GLU A 472 -16.37 18.22 -20.94
C GLU A 472 -15.36 17.16 -20.48
N PHE A 473 -15.18 16.07 -21.22
CA PHE A 473 -14.24 15.02 -20.92
C PHE A 473 -12.78 15.49 -21.03
N LEU A 474 -12.44 16.18 -22.12
CA LEU A 474 -11.08 16.70 -22.33
C LEU A 474 -10.66 17.70 -21.25
N ASN A 475 -11.57 18.53 -20.76
CA ASN A 475 -11.31 19.52 -19.70
C ASN A 475 -11.11 18.91 -18.31
N ARG A 476 -11.40 17.62 -18.12
CA ARG A 476 -11.20 16.90 -16.85
C ARG A 476 -9.87 16.19 -16.79
N LEU A 477 -9.20 16.02 -17.92
CA LEU A 477 -7.86 15.44 -17.98
C LEU A 477 -6.83 16.46 -17.49
N ASP A 478 -5.80 15.99 -16.79
CA ASP A 478 -4.70 16.82 -16.30
C ASP A 478 -3.81 17.28 -17.46
N ASP A 479 -3.58 16.39 -18.44
CA ASP A 479 -2.83 16.75 -19.65
C ASP A 479 -3.16 15.85 -20.84
N ILE A 480 -2.94 16.40 -22.06
CA ILE A 480 -3.04 15.70 -23.33
C ILE A 480 -1.63 15.64 -23.92
N VAL A 481 -1.02 14.48 -23.85
CA VAL A 481 0.38 14.26 -24.16
C VAL A 481 0.53 13.70 -25.57
N MET A 482 1.32 14.38 -26.41
CA MET A 482 1.61 13.93 -27.77
C MET A 482 2.92 13.16 -27.81
N PHE A 483 2.89 11.99 -28.42
CA PHE A 483 4.07 11.15 -28.66
C PHE A 483 4.56 11.37 -30.07
N GLU A 484 5.84 11.69 -30.19
CA GLU A 484 6.48 11.94 -31.47
C GLU A 484 6.85 10.62 -32.18
N PRO A 485 6.91 10.61 -33.52
CA PRO A 485 7.47 9.49 -34.26
C PRO A 485 8.93 9.27 -33.88
N LEU A 486 9.34 8.01 -33.77
CA LEU A 486 10.71 7.65 -33.41
C LEU A 486 11.70 7.97 -34.53
N THR A 487 12.83 8.56 -34.17
CA THR A 487 13.96 8.83 -35.09
C THR A 487 14.85 7.58 -35.25
N ARG A 488 15.73 7.59 -36.26
CA ARG A 488 16.72 6.50 -36.42
C ARG A 488 17.66 6.36 -35.21
N GLU A 489 17.98 7.45 -34.56
CA GLU A 489 18.81 7.45 -33.36
C GLU A 489 18.08 6.82 -32.19
N ASP A 490 16.78 7.09 -32.05
CA ASP A 490 15.93 6.48 -31.04
C ASP A 490 15.81 4.96 -31.23
N LEU A 491 15.65 4.52 -32.49
CA LEU A 491 15.60 3.09 -32.82
C LEU A 491 16.89 2.36 -32.43
N ARG A 492 18.06 2.98 -32.69
CA ARG A 492 19.35 2.42 -32.26
C ARG A 492 19.43 2.23 -30.76
N ARG A 493 18.97 3.22 -29.98
CA ARG A 493 18.93 3.14 -28.52
C ARG A 493 17.96 2.06 -28.04
N ILE A 494 16.80 1.93 -28.67
CA ILE A 494 15.81 0.88 -28.36
C ILE A 494 16.44 -0.50 -28.61
N VAL A 495 17.13 -0.71 -29.75
CA VAL A 495 17.83 -1.96 -30.05
C VAL A 495 18.86 -2.27 -28.97
N ALA A 496 19.65 -1.29 -28.51
CA ALA A 496 20.62 -1.49 -27.44
C ALA A 496 19.97 -1.99 -26.14
N ILE A 497 18.84 -1.40 -25.73
CA ILE A 497 18.08 -1.82 -24.53
C ILE A 497 17.56 -3.26 -24.70
N GLN A 498 17.04 -3.62 -25.88
CA GLN A 498 16.54 -4.97 -26.14
C GLN A 498 17.65 -6.02 -26.15
N LEU A 499 18.82 -5.67 -26.71
CA LEU A 499 20.00 -6.53 -26.69
C LEU A 499 20.53 -6.73 -25.27
N GLU A 500 20.53 -5.71 -24.44
CA GLU A 500 20.89 -5.83 -23.04
C GLU A 500 19.94 -6.75 -22.28
N ARG A 501 18.62 -6.61 -22.49
CA ARG A 501 17.60 -7.51 -21.93
C ARG A 501 17.81 -8.96 -22.38
N LEU A 502 18.15 -9.17 -23.65
CA LEU A 502 18.49 -10.49 -24.19
C LEU A 502 19.76 -11.03 -23.53
N GLY A 503 20.81 -10.21 -23.41
CA GLY A 503 22.07 -10.58 -22.77
C GLY A 503 21.88 -11.04 -21.32
N ARG A 504 21.06 -10.33 -20.54
CA ARG A 504 20.71 -10.73 -19.16
C ARG A 504 20.03 -12.12 -19.10
N ARG A 505 19.13 -12.46 -20.04
CA ARG A 505 18.51 -13.79 -20.12
C ARG A 505 19.51 -14.87 -20.51
N LEU A 506 20.46 -14.56 -21.36
CA LEU A 506 21.49 -15.50 -21.83
C LEU A 506 22.63 -15.68 -20.82
N ALA A 507 22.87 -14.71 -19.95
CA ALA A 507 23.89 -14.79 -18.91
C ALA A 507 23.73 -16.00 -17.99
N SER A 508 22.48 -16.40 -17.69
CA SER A 508 22.17 -17.62 -16.91
C SER A 508 22.68 -18.89 -17.60
N ARG A 509 22.84 -18.86 -18.93
CA ARG A 509 23.38 -19.96 -19.76
C ARG A 509 24.84 -19.78 -20.12
N ARG A 510 25.52 -18.76 -19.55
CA ARG A 510 26.92 -18.39 -19.85
C ARG A 510 27.17 -18.06 -21.35
N ILE A 511 26.18 -17.47 -22.00
CA ILE A 511 26.25 -17.02 -23.38
C ILE A 511 26.37 -15.51 -23.38
N THR A 512 27.40 -14.98 -24.05
CA THR A 512 27.60 -13.55 -24.29
C THR A 512 27.27 -13.26 -25.76
N VAL A 513 26.50 -12.19 -25.99
CA VAL A 513 26.15 -11.71 -27.34
C VAL A 513 26.80 -10.38 -27.57
N GLU A 514 27.65 -10.27 -28.60
CA GLU A 514 28.21 -9.03 -29.07
C GLU A 514 27.59 -8.67 -30.41
N VAL A 515 27.07 -7.46 -30.50
CA VAL A 515 26.44 -6.94 -31.73
C VAL A 515 27.21 -5.71 -32.18
N THR A 516 27.65 -5.70 -33.44
CA THR A 516 28.34 -4.55 -34.04
C THR A 516 27.37 -3.40 -34.29
N ASP A 517 27.88 -2.15 -34.35
CA ASP A 517 27.04 -0.98 -34.64
C ASP A 517 26.27 -1.10 -35.96
N ALA A 518 26.90 -1.66 -37.00
CA ALA A 518 26.25 -1.89 -38.28
C ALA A 518 25.11 -2.92 -38.19
N ALA A 519 25.25 -3.95 -37.36
CA ALA A 519 24.19 -4.92 -37.12
C ALA A 519 23.05 -4.31 -36.27
N ALA A 520 23.37 -3.47 -35.31
CA ALA A 520 22.37 -2.75 -34.52
C ALA A 520 21.55 -1.78 -35.38
N ASP A 521 22.21 -1.07 -36.30
CA ASP A 521 21.54 -0.19 -37.27
C ASP A 521 20.61 -0.97 -38.18
N TRP A 522 21.08 -2.10 -38.71
CA TRP A 522 20.25 -2.97 -39.54
C TRP A 522 19.06 -3.56 -38.78
N LEU A 523 19.27 -3.97 -37.53
CA LEU A 523 18.16 -4.43 -36.67
C LEU A 523 17.13 -3.32 -36.45
N GLY A 524 17.58 -2.09 -36.19
CA GLY A 524 16.72 -0.93 -36.04
C GLY A 524 15.88 -0.64 -37.30
N GLU A 525 16.50 -0.70 -38.48
CA GLU A 525 15.78 -0.49 -39.75
C GLU A 525 14.85 -1.66 -40.11
N ALA A 526 15.29 -2.90 -39.92
CA ALA A 526 14.49 -4.10 -40.22
C ALA A 526 13.33 -4.30 -39.23
N GLY A 527 13.50 -3.88 -37.99
CA GLY A 527 12.47 -3.98 -36.94
C GLY A 527 11.53 -2.78 -36.85
N PHE A 528 11.74 -1.74 -37.65
CA PHE A 528 10.83 -0.59 -37.71
C PHE A 528 9.79 -0.78 -38.81
N ASP A 529 8.53 -0.66 -38.43
CA ASP A 529 7.40 -0.65 -39.35
C ASP A 529 6.72 0.73 -39.33
N PRO A 530 6.46 1.37 -40.50
CA PRO A 530 5.81 2.68 -40.55
C PRO A 530 4.43 2.74 -39.87
N VAL A 531 3.71 1.60 -39.78
CA VAL A 531 2.39 1.49 -39.18
C VAL A 531 2.47 1.07 -37.71
N TYR A 532 3.37 0.13 -37.38
CA TYR A 532 3.48 -0.47 -36.04
C TYR A 532 4.66 0.10 -35.20
N GLY A 533 5.43 1.05 -35.77
CA GLY A 533 6.56 1.68 -35.09
C GLY A 533 7.64 0.67 -34.71
N ALA A 534 8.18 0.81 -33.50
CA ALA A 534 9.22 -0.09 -32.94
C ALA A 534 8.63 -1.35 -32.26
N ARG A 535 7.35 -1.68 -32.47
CA ARG A 535 6.72 -2.85 -31.85
C ARG A 535 7.32 -4.20 -32.27
N PRO A 536 7.81 -4.37 -33.53
CA PRO A 536 8.47 -5.60 -33.93
C PRO A 536 9.86 -5.82 -33.34
N LEU A 537 10.54 -4.75 -32.86
CA LEU A 537 11.80 -4.81 -32.14
C LEU A 537 11.62 -5.36 -30.72
#